data_62fb44487c906ba7de030e71f704db52
#
_entry.id   62fb44487c906ba7de030e71f704db52
#
_cell.length_a   1.000
_cell.length_b   1.000
_cell.length_c   1.000
_cell.angle_alpha   90.00
_cell.angle_beta   90.00
_cell.angle_gamma   90.00
#
_symmetry.space_group_name_H-M   'P 1'
#
loop_
_entity.id
_entity.type
_entity.pdbx_description
1 polymer ?
#
loop_
_entity_poly.entity_id
_entity_poly.type
_entity_poly.pdbx_seq_one_letter_code
_entity_poly.pdbx_strand_id
1 'polypeptide(L)'
;MEIMHTDKAPAAVGPYSQAVKTGNLLFCSGQIGLNPATGEMVGTTVAEQTKQVMENVKALLENAGVSFDNVIKTTCFIADMKEFGNFNEVYAQYFPNNKPARSCVQAVLPKGALCEVEVIAEL
;
A
#
# COMPACT_ATOMS: atom_id res chain seq x y z
N MET A 1 20.37 -8.11 -0.78
CA MET A 1 19.14 -7.35 -0.49
C MET A 1 19.08 -6.94 0.97
N GLU A 2 18.38 -5.88 1.26
CA GLU A 2 18.19 -5.40 2.63
C GLU A 2 16.71 -5.49 3.00
N ILE A 3 16.42 -6.18 4.11
CA ILE A 3 15.05 -6.29 4.64
C ILE A 3 14.75 -5.03 5.46
N MET A 4 13.64 -4.36 5.15
CA MET A 4 13.22 -3.14 5.83
C MET A 4 12.10 -3.44 6.82
N HIS A 5 12.13 -2.76 7.96
CA HIS A 5 11.11 -2.91 8.99
C HIS A 5 10.78 -1.56 9.61
N THR A 6 9.50 -1.32 9.90
CA THR A 6 9.04 -0.16 10.67
C THR A 6 7.80 -0.52 11.48
N ASP A 7 7.71 0.01 12.69
CA ASP A 7 6.52 -0.14 13.54
C ASP A 7 5.40 0.81 13.13
N LYS A 8 5.66 1.73 12.20
CA LYS A 8 4.68 2.69 11.69
C LYS A 8 3.79 2.13 10.58
N ALA A 9 4.07 0.90 10.14
CA ALA A 9 3.23 0.13 9.24
C ALA A 9 2.85 -1.18 9.93
N PRO A 10 1.77 -1.85 9.50
CA PRO A 10 1.37 -3.13 10.10
C PRO A 10 2.49 -4.16 10.07
N ALA A 11 2.68 -4.88 11.17
CA ALA A 11 3.70 -5.91 11.28
C ALA A 11 3.47 -7.01 10.24
N ALA A 12 4.56 -7.57 9.72
CA ALA A 12 4.49 -8.72 8.83
C ALA A 12 4.20 -9.98 9.66
N VAL A 13 2.92 -10.38 9.65
CA VAL A 13 2.47 -11.59 10.35
C VAL A 13 2.40 -12.74 9.35
N GLY A 14 3.54 -13.36 9.07
CA GLY A 14 3.63 -14.44 8.10
C GLY A 14 5.02 -14.51 7.49
N PRO A 15 5.21 -15.39 6.50
CA PRO A 15 6.53 -15.64 5.90
C PRO A 15 6.87 -14.60 4.84
N TYR A 16 6.86 -13.30 5.20
CA TYR A 16 7.21 -12.21 4.28
C TYR A 16 7.78 -11.01 5.04
N SER A 17 8.45 -10.11 4.31
CA SER A 17 8.97 -8.85 4.83
C SER A 17 8.04 -7.71 4.44
N GLN A 18 7.99 -6.65 5.25
CA GLN A 18 7.21 -5.44 4.91
C GLN A 18 7.71 -4.82 3.61
N ALA A 19 9.03 -4.75 3.45
CA ALA A 19 9.66 -4.22 2.25
C ALA A 19 11.07 -4.77 2.12
N VAL A 20 11.58 -4.77 0.88
CA VAL A 20 12.92 -5.23 0.55
C VAL A 20 13.57 -4.19 -0.36
N LYS A 21 14.81 -3.83 -0.02
CA LYS A 21 15.61 -2.90 -0.81
C LYS A 21 16.69 -3.68 -1.54
N THR A 22 16.85 -3.45 -2.84
CA THR A 22 17.92 -4.02 -3.64
C THR A 22 18.36 -3.03 -4.71
N GLY A 23 19.67 -2.77 -4.80
CA GLY A 23 20.18 -1.72 -5.67
C GLY A 23 19.51 -0.38 -5.37
N ASN A 24 18.94 0.26 -6.36
CA ASN A 24 18.20 1.51 -6.21
C ASN A 24 16.68 1.33 -6.20
N LEU A 25 16.18 0.13 -5.87
CA LEU A 25 14.77 -0.19 -5.85
C LEU A 25 14.30 -0.63 -4.47
N LEU A 26 13.08 -0.23 -4.15
CA LEU A 26 12.36 -0.65 -2.95
C LEU A 26 11.10 -1.40 -3.39
N PHE A 27 10.95 -2.63 -2.93
CA PHE A 27 9.76 -3.45 -3.17
C PHE A 27 8.98 -3.53 -1.87
N CYS A 28 7.76 -3.01 -1.86
CA CYS A 28 6.89 -3.05 -0.69
C CYS A 28 5.84 -4.14 -0.86
N SER A 29 5.67 -4.96 0.16
CA SER A 29 4.57 -5.91 0.22
C SER A 29 3.24 -5.19 0.21
N GLY A 30 2.20 -5.85 -0.28
CA GLY A 30 0.85 -5.28 -0.33
C GLY A 30 0.35 -4.88 1.05
N GLN A 31 -0.28 -3.72 1.12
CA GLN A 31 -0.86 -3.19 2.34
C GLN A 31 -2.37 -3.23 2.26
N ILE A 32 -3.00 -3.75 3.31
CA ILE A 32 -4.44 -3.63 3.53
C ILE A 32 -4.67 -2.59 4.63
N GLY A 33 -5.91 -2.20 4.86
CA GLY A 33 -6.24 -1.08 5.73
C GLY A 33 -6.16 -1.36 7.22
N LEU A 34 -5.09 -1.99 7.68
CA LEU A 34 -4.89 -2.27 9.11
C LEU A 34 -4.27 -1.08 9.82
N ASN A 35 -4.74 -0.81 11.03
CA ASN A 35 -4.11 0.14 11.94
C ASN A 35 -2.81 -0.50 12.46
N PRO A 36 -1.63 0.13 12.27
CA PRO A 36 -0.37 -0.49 12.72
C PRO A 36 -0.27 -0.67 14.23
N ALA A 37 -0.96 0.15 15.02
CA ALA A 37 -0.91 0.05 16.48
C ALA A 37 -1.80 -1.08 17.03
N THR A 38 -2.90 -1.40 16.37
CA THR A 38 -3.88 -2.37 16.87
C THR A 38 -3.95 -3.66 16.06
N GLY A 39 -3.54 -3.62 14.79
CA GLY A 39 -3.68 -4.74 13.87
C GLY A 39 -5.10 -4.96 13.37
N GLU A 40 -5.99 -4.01 13.62
CA GLU A 40 -7.39 -4.09 13.22
C GLU A 40 -7.67 -3.28 11.95
N MET A 41 -8.64 -3.76 11.15
CA MET A 41 -9.08 -3.07 9.95
C MET A 41 -9.70 -1.73 10.30
N VAL A 42 -9.31 -0.67 9.57
CA VAL A 42 -9.83 0.68 9.76
C VAL A 42 -10.99 0.92 8.81
N GLY A 43 -12.19 1.11 9.38
CA GLY A 43 -13.37 1.43 8.61
C GLY A 43 -14.00 0.26 7.86
N THR A 44 -15.16 0.53 7.28
CA THR A 44 -16.00 -0.46 6.60
C THR A 44 -16.28 -0.07 5.15
N THR A 45 -15.78 1.07 4.69
CA THR A 45 -15.95 1.54 3.31
C THR A 45 -14.63 1.49 2.56
N VAL A 46 -14.70 1.40 1.24
CA VAL A 46 -13.52 1.43 0.38
C VAL A 46 -12.72 2.73 0.60
N ALA A 47 -13.40 3.86 0.72
CA ALA A 47 -12.72 5.15 0.91
C ALA A 47 -11.90 5.16 2.22
N GLU A 48 -12.49 4.69 3.31
CA GLU A 48 -11.81 4.63 4.60
C GLU A 48 -10.62 3.68 4.57
N GLN A 49 -10.81 2.49 4.01
CA GLN A 49 -9.73 1.50 3.94
C GLN A 49 -8.62 1.93 2.98
N THR A 50 -8.96 2.54 1.85
CA THR A 50 -7.96 3.05 0.90
C THR A 50 -7.06 4.08 1.56
N LYS A 51 -7.63 4.99 2.35
CA LYS A 51 -6.84 5.99 3.08
C LYS A 51 -5.84 5.31 4.01
N GLN A 52 -6.27 4.33 4.80
CA GLN A 52 -5.36 3.62 5.71
C GLN A 52 -4.31 2.82 4.95
N VAL A 53 -4.69 2.16 3.85
CA VAL A 53 -3.75 1.46 2.97
C VAL A 53 -2.63 2.41 2.53
N MET A 54 -3.00 3.59 2.03
CA MET A 54 -2.02 4.55 1.52
C MET A 54 -1.17 5.16 2.63
N GLU A 55 -1.72 5.35 3.83
CA GLU A 55 -0.92 5.78 4.99
C GLU A 55 0.08 4.70 5.39
N ASN A 56 -0.28 3.42 5.30
CA ASN A 56 0.65 2.32 5.56
C ASN A 56 1.77 2.28 4.51
N VAL A 57 1.44 2.46 3.23
CA VAL A 57 2.42 2.57 2.16
C VAL A 57 3.36 3.75 2.41
N LYS A 58 2.80 4.89 2.82
CA LYS A 58 3.58 6.09 3.15
C LYS A 58 4.62 5.80 4.23
N ALA A 59 4.23 5.07 5.27
CA ALA A 59 5.15 4.71 6.35
C ALA A 59 6.33 3.86 5.85
N LEU A 60 6.06 2.91 4.94
CA LEU A 60 7.12 2.10 4.34
C LEU A 60 8.07 2.94 3.49
N LEU A 61 7.53 3.86 2.70
CA LEU A 61 8.32 4.75 1.87
C LEU A 61 9.20 5.68 2.71
N GLU A 62 8.61 6.31 3.73
CA GLU A 62 9.34 7.20 4.63
C GLU A 62 10.45 6.47 5.38
N ASN A 63 10.21 5.23 5.78
CA ASN A 63 11.23 4.41 6.44
C ASN A 63 12.45 4.17 5.55
N ALA A 64 12.26 4.19 4.24
CA ALA A 64 13.34 4.06 3.26
C ALA A 64 13.89 5.43 2.80
N GLY A 65 13.38 6.53 3.34
CA GLY A 65 13.83 7.87 3.02
C GLY A 65 13.29 8.43 1.70
N VAL A 66 12.19 7.89 1.19
CA VAL A 66 11.57 8.33 -0.07
C VAL A 66 10.10 8.68 0.13
N SER A 67 9.44 9.13 -0.92
CA SER A 67 8.05 9.55 -0.89
C SER A 67 7.27 8.94 -2.05
N PHE A 68 5.99 9.28 -2.16
CA PHE A 68 5.16 8.84 -3.28
C PHE A 68 5.70 9.31 -4.64
N ASP A 69 6.45 10.40 -4.68
CA ASP A 69 7.08 10.86 -5.92
C ASP A 69 8.12 9.87 -6.46
N ASN A 70 8.61 8.98 -5.61
CA ASN A 70 9.58 7.96 -5.97
C ASN A 70 8.94 6.65 -6.44
N VAL A 71 7.61 6.53 -6.32
CA VAL A 71 6.91 5.31 -6.72
C VAL A 71 6.83 5.23 -8.24
N ILE A 72 7.30 4.12 -8.81
CA ILE A 72 7.33 3.90 -10.26
C ILE A 72 6.25 2.93 -10.72
N LYS A 73 5.79 2.04 -9.84
CA LYS A 73 4.79 1.02 -10.18
C LYS A 73 3.91 0.75 -8.96
N THR A 74 2.62 0.66 -9.20
CA THR A 74 1.67 0.13 -8.21
C THR A 74 0.88 -1.03 -8.81
N THR A 75 0.51 -1.98 -7.96
CA THR A 75 -0.49 -2.98 -8.27
C THR A 75 -1.57 -2.86 -7.21
N CYS A 76 -2.80 -2.64 -7.65
CA CYS A 76 -3.94 -2.41 -6.78
C CYS A 76 -4.93 -3.57 -6.91
N PHE A 77 -5.47 -3.98 -5.78
CA PHE A 77 -6.46 -5.05 -5.71
C PHE A 77 -7.70 -4.50 -5.03
N ILE A 78 -8.88 -4.76 -5.59
CA ILE A 78 -10.16 -4.29 -5.06
C ILE A 78 -11.10 -5.49 -4.94
N ALA A 79 -11.79 -5.60 -3.80
CA ALA A 79 -12.71 -6.72 -3.56
C ALA A 79 -13.91 -6.68 -4.50
N ASP A 80 -14.35 -5.48 -4.92
CA ASP A 80 -15.47 -5.29 -5.85
C ASP A 80 -15.13 -4.15 -6.80
N MET A 81 -15.02 -4.46 -8.09
CA MET A 81 -14.65 -3.48 -9.13
C MET A 81 -15.69 -2.37 -9.31
N LYS A 82 -16.90 -2.55 -8.80
CA LYS A 82 -17.90 -1.49 -8.77
C LYS A 82 -17.46 -0.31 -7.91
N GLU A 83 -16.53 -0.55 -6.97
CA GLU A 83 -15.98 0.48 -6.07
C GLU A 83 -14.73 1.16 -6.63
N PHE A 84 -14.38 0.88 -7.89
CA PHE A 84 -13.17 1.42 -8.52
C PHE A 84 -13.09 2.96 -8.44
N GLY A 85 -14.22 3.64 -8.70
CA GLY A 85 -14.27 5.10 -8.62
C GLY A 85 -13.97 5.64 -7.22
N ASN A 86 -14.55 5.02 -6.19
CA ASN A 86 -14.33 5.42 -4.80
C ASN A 86 -12.88 5.16 -4.37
N PHE A 87 -12.30 4.05 -4.82
CA PHE A 87 -10.89 3.75 -4.59
C PHE A 87 -10.00 4.79 -5.25
N ASN A 88 -10.22 5.07 -6.54
CA ASN A 88 -9.39 6.01 -7.30
C ASN A 88 -9.41 7.42 -6.72
N GLU A 89 -10.55 7.87 -6.20
CA GLU A 89 -10.68 9.21 -5.64
C GLU A 89 -9.73 9.42 -4.46
N VAL A 90 -9.57 8.43 -3.59
CA VAL A 90 -8.66 8.51 -2.45
C VAL A 90 -7.22 8.26 -2.91
N TYR A 91 -7.00 7.22 -3.70
CA TYR A 91 -5.68 6.85 -4.23
C TYR A 91 -5.01 8.03 -4.94
N ALA A 92 -5.75 8.76 -5.77
CA ALA A 92 -5.20 9.88 -6.55
C ALA A 92 -4.64 11.01 -5.68
N GLN A 93 -5.15 11.18 -4.46
CA GLN A 93 -4.67 12.22 -3.54
C GLN A 93 -3.22 12.02 -3.14
N TYR A 94 -2.71 10.79 -3.23
CA TYR A 94 -1.33 10.46 -2.86
C TYR A 94 -0.35 10.61 -4.02
N PHE A 95 -0.85 10.80 -5.24
CA PHE A 95 -0.03 10.98 -6.45
C PHE A 95 -0.40 12.27 -7.19
N PRO A 96 -0.23 13.44 -6.52
CA PRO A 96 -0.60 14.71 -7.15
C PRO A 96 0.37 15.15 -8.24
N ASN A 97 1.63 14.73 -8.17
CA ASN A 97 2.70 15.16 -9.07
C ASN A 97 2.96 14.11 -10.17
N ASN A 98 3.54 12.99 -9.79
CA ASN A 98 3.91 11.92 -10.70
C ASN A 98 2.95 10.74 -10.54
N LYS A 99 2.45 10.24 -11.65
CA LYS A 99 1.55 9.08 -11.63
C LYS A 99 2.34 7.85 -12.03
N PRO A 100 2.47 6.85 -11.14
CA PRO A 100 3.19 5.62 -11.45
C PRO A 100 2.43 4.78 -12.48
N ALA A 101 3.13 3.87 -13.14
CA ALA A 101 2.48 2.83 -13.90
C ALA A 101 1.63 1.98 -12.94
N ARG A 102 0.44 1.55 -13.37
CA ARG A 102 -0.48 0.82 -12.49
C ARG A 102 -1.25 -0.26 -13.23
N SER A 103 -1.50 -1.37 -12.52
CA SER A 103 -2.56 -2.33 -12.85
C SER A 103 -3.51 -2.43 -11.67
N CYS A 104 -4.80 -2.63 -11.94
CA CYS A 104 -5.80 -2.81 -10.89
C CYS A 104 -6.72 -3.96 -11.26
N VAL A 105 -6.89 -4.91 -10.34
CA VAL A 105 -7.70 -6.10 -10.55
C VAL A 105 -8.64 -6.35 -9.36
N GLN A 106 -9.71 -7.09 -9.60
CA GLN A 106 -10.59 -7.56 -8.54
C GLN A 106 -10.04 -8.84 -7.95
N ALA A 107 -10.03 -8.96 -6.64
CA ALA A 107 -9.52 -10.14 -5.95
C ALA A 107 -10.16 -10.30 -4.58
N VAL A 108 -10.19 -11.55 -4.11
CA VAL A 108 -10.52 -11.85 -2.71
C VAL A 108 -9.26 -11.59 -1.89
N LEU A 109 -9.39 -10.79 -0.84
CA LEU A 109 -8.25 -10.28 -0.09
C LEU A 109 -8.21 -10.82 1.34
N PRO A 110 -7.01 -10.83 1.98
CA PRO A 110 -6.88 -11.26 3.35
C PRO A 110 -7.76 -10.46 4.31
N LYS A 111 -8.27 -11.10 5.35
CA LYS A 111 -9.06 -10.49 6.44
C LYS A 111 -10.29 -9.73 5.95
N GLY A 112 -10.83 -10.10 4.79
CA GLY A 112 -11.99 -9.42 4.22
C GLY A 112 -11.71 -7.99 3.81
N ALA A 113 -10.46 -7.63 3.54
CA ALA A 113 -10.08 -6.28 3.11
C ALA A 113 -10.80 -5.92 1.81
N LEU A 114 -11.16 -4.64 1.69
CA LEU A 114 -11.85 -4.11 0.51
C LEU A 114 -10.88 -3.65 -0.57
N CYS A 115 -9.63 -3.40 -0.20
CA CYS A 115 -8.58 -3.03 -1.16
C CYS A 115 -7.19 -3.35 -0.60
N GLU A 116 -6.23 -3.42 -1.51
CA GLU A 116 -4.83 -3.67 -1.20
C GLU A 116 -3.97 -2.97 -2.25
N VAL A 117 -2.85 -2.40 -1.85
CA VAL A 117 -1.91 -1.76 -2.76
C VAL A 117 -0.49 -2.19 -2.44
N GLU A 118 0.25 -2.61 -3.46
CA GLU A 118 1.69 -2.83 -3.38
C GLU A 118 2.41 -1.85 -4.31
N VAL A 119 3.61 -1.46 -3.95
CA VAL A 119 4.37 -0.48 -4.73
C VAL A 119 5.82 -0.91 -4.94
N ILE A 120 6.40 -0.39 -6.02
CA ILE A 120 7.84 -0.42 -6.29
C ILE A 120 8.27 1.04 -6.38
N ALA A 121 9.31 1.40 -5.64
CA ALA A 121 9.83 2.76 -5.62
C ALA A 121 11.31 2.80 -6.01
N GLU A 122 11.72 3.92 -6.56
CA GLU A 122 13.11 4.20 -6.90
C GLU A 122 13.75 5.00 -5.75
N LEU A 123 14.91 4.55 -5.30
CA LEU A 123 15.62 5.14 -4.17
C LEU A 123 16.53 6.31 -4.57
#